data_c46edc2dd8062fcb27418d6ff6b72946
#
_entry.id   c46edc2dd8062fcb27418d6ff6b72946
#
_cell.length_a   1.000
_cell.length_b   1.000
_cell.length_c   1.000
_cell.angle_alpha   90.00
_cell.angle_beta   90.00
_cell.angle_gamma   90.00
#
_symmetry.space_group_name_H-M   'P 1'
#
loop_
_entity.id
_entity.type
_entity.pdbx_description
1 polymer ?
#
loop_
_entity_poly.entity_id
_entity_poly.type
_entity_poly.pdbx_seq_one_letter_code
_entity_poly.pdbx_strand_id
1 'polypeptide(L)'
;MISSAMKLACVERELRMRRRVYSHLVARGQMSEAEADREIEIMAAIAADYRQAVAHEQLELFSTGGSVNDVTRQHGPHRLQGGRKT
;
A
#
# COMPACT_ATOMS: atom_id res chain seq x y z
N MET A 1 -12.27 -12.52 -10.97
CA MET A 1 -11.09 -11.72 -11.30
C MET A 1 -10.34 -11.32 -10.03
N ILE A 2 -9.03 -11.34 -10.07
CA ILE A 2 -8.20 -10.98 -8.92
C ILE A 2 -7.94 -9.48 -8.94
N SER A 3 -8.39 -8.78 -7.91
CA SER A 3 -8.22 -7.34 -7.81
C SER A 3 -6.89 -7.00 -7.13
N SER A 4 -6.47 -5.74 -7.26
CA SER A 4 -5.28 -5.28 -6.56
C SER A 4 -5.47 -5.35 -5.05
N ALA A 5 -6.68 -5.12 -4.57
CA ALA A 5 -6.97 -5.24 -3.14
C ALA A 5 -6.75 -6.67 -2.65
N MET A 6 -7.14 -7.64 -3.44
CA MET A 6 -6.93 -9.04 -3.08
C MET A 6 -5.44 -9.39 -3.07
N LYS A 7 -4.71 -8.88 -4.04
CA LYS A 7 -3.26 -9.08 -4.08
C LYS A 7 -2.57 -8.43 -2.88
N LEU A 8 -3.00 -7.23 -2.54
CA LEU A 8 -2.45 -6.51 -1.39
C LEU A 8 -2.67 -7.28 -0.10
N ALA A 9 -3.90 -7.77 0.11
CA ALA A 9 -4.21 -8.53 1.32
C ALA A 9 -3.33 -9.76 1.44
N CYS A 10 -3.10 -10.44 0.32
CA CYS A 10 -2.26 -11.62 0.29
C CYS A 10 -0.80 -11.29 0.65
N VAL A 11 -0.27 -10.24 0.03
CA VAL A 11 1.12 -9.83 0.26
C VAL A 11 1.31 -9.37 1.70
N GLU A 12 0.35 -8.63 2.26
CA GLU A 12 0.47 -8.16 3.63
C GLU A 12 0.43 -9.31 4.63
N ARG A 13 -0.41 -10.30 4.37
CA ARG A 13 -0.44 -11.49 5.21
C ARG A 13 0.89 -12.24 5.15
N GLU A 14 1.43 -12.39 3.94
CA GLU A 14 2.73 -13.02 3.73
C GLU A 14 3.83 -12.27 4.46
N LEU A 15 3.80 -10.95 4.39
CA LEU A 15 4.81 -10.10 5.03
C LEU A 15 4.80 -10.30 6.55
N ARG A 16 3.61 -10.31 7.15
CA ARG A 16 3.49 -10.55 8.61
C ARG A 16 4.06 -11.90 9.00
N MET A 17 3.75 -12.93 8.20
CA MET A 17 4.23 -14.27 8.47
C MET A 17 5.75 -14.35 8.35
N ARG A 18 6.30 -13.73 7.32
CA ARG A 18 7.76 -13.76 7.12
C ARG A 18 8.50 -13.03 8.21
N ARG A 19 7.96 -11.91 8.69
CA ARG A 19 8.60 -11.20 9.81
C ARG A 19 8.74 -12.11 11.01
N ARG A 20 7.71 -12.88 11.31
CA ARG A 20 7.75 -13.80 12.44
C ARG A 20 8.71 -14.95 12.20
N VAL A 21 8.61 -15.58 11.03
CA VAL A 21 9.44 -16.74 10.70
C VAL A 21 10.92 -16.35 10.62
N TYR A 22 11.23 -15.25 9.97
CA TYR A 22 12.62 -14.82 9.82
C TYR A 22 13.23 -14.44 11.15
N SER A 23 12.44 -13.85 12.03
CA SER A 23 12.90 -13.54 13.39
C SER A 23 13.39 -14.80 14.11
N HIS A 24 12.63 -15.88 13.98
CA HIS A 24 13.03 -17.17 14.56
C HIS A 24 14.28 -17.76 13.91
N LEU A 25 14.36 -17.64 12.57
CA LEU A 25 15.51 -18.17 11.87
C LEU A 25 16.78 -17.41 12.22
N VAL A 26 16.68 -16.09 12.37
CA VAL A 26 17.84 -15.29 12.79
C VAL A 26 18.26 -15.67 14.20
N ALA A 27 17.29 -15.83 15.11
CA ALA A 27 17.60 -16.20 16.49
C ALA A 27 18.28 -17.55 16.59
N ARG A 28 18.02 -18.45 15.64
CA ARG A 28 18.66 -19.77 15.61
C ARG A 28 19.95 -19.81 14.84
N GLY A 29 20.35 -18.68 14.27
CA GLY A 29 21.55 -18.63 13.44
C GLY A 29 21.41 -19.27 12.07
N GLN A 30 20.17 -19.50 11.62
CA GLN A 30 19.90 -20.13 10.33
C GLN A 30 19.71 -19.11 9.21
N MET A 31 19.70 -17.84 9.55
CA MET A 31 19.54 -16.76 8.61
C MET A 31 20.24 -15.54 9.20
N SER A 32 20.92 -14.77 8.37
CA SER A 32 21.56 -13.55 8.86
C SER A 32 20.53 -12.43 8.98
N GLU A 33 20.80 -11.50 9.87
CA GLU A 33 19.94 -10.32 10.04
C GLU A 33 19.86 -9.53 8.74
N ALA A 34 20.99 -9.36 8.07
CA ALA A 34 21.03 -8.61 6.81
C ALA A 34 20.15 -9.27 5.74
N GLU A 35 20.20 -10.58 5.67
CA GLU A 35 19.41 -11.35 4.73
C GLU A 35 17.91 -11.21 5.03
N ALA A 36 17.56 -11.33 6.30
CA ALA A 36 16.18 -11.21 6.74
C ALA A 36 15.62 -9.80 6.43
N ASP A 37 16.41 -8.78 6.76
CA ASP A 37 16.03 -7.39 6.52
C ASP A 37 15.81 -7.13 5.04
N ARG A 38 16.68 -7.66 4.22
CA ARG A 38 16.58 -7.46 2.77
C ARG A 38 15.32 -8.09 2.21
N GLU A 39 15.01 -9.32 2.63
CA GLU A 39 13.83 -10.02 2.13
C GLU A 39 12.55 -9.31 2.58
N ILE A 40 12.53 -8.84 3.81
CA ILE A 40 11.38 -8.09 4.33
C ILE A 40 11.22 -6.78 3.58
N GLU A 41 12.32 -6.09 3.30
CA GLU A 41 12.31 -4.82 2.58
C GLU A 41 11.72 -4.99 1.18
N ILE A 42 12.14 -6.05 0.49
CA ILE A 42 11.63 -6.33 -0.85
C ILE A 42 10.11 -6.61 -0.79
N MET A 43 9.70 -7.42 0.15
CA MET A 43 8.28 -7.76 0.28
C MET A 43 7.45 -6.52 0.65
N ALA A 44 7.99 -5.65 1.50
CA ALA A 44 7.32 -4.41 1.87
C ALA A 44 7.18 -3.48 0.68
N ALA A 45 8.18 -3.45 -0.20
CA ALA A 45 8.14 -2.65 -1.41
C ALA A 45 7.03 -3.15 -2.36
N ILE A 46 6.87 -4.46 -2.46
CA ILE A 46 5.81 -5.04 -3.26
C ILE A 46 4.44 -4.64 -2.69
N ALA A 47 4.30 -4.68 -1.38
CA ALA A 47 3.06 -4.26 -0.72
C ALA A 47 2.76 -2.79 -1.01
N ALA A 48 3.79 -1.95 -0.98
CA ALA A 48 3.63 -0.52 -1.27
C ALA A 48 3.12 -0.30 -2.69
N ASP A 49 3.63 -1.07 -3.65
CA ASP A 49 3.18 -0.96 -5.03
C ASP A 49 1.70 -1.31 -5.16
N TYR A 50 1.26 -2.37 -4.47
CA TYR A 50 -0.15 -2.74 -4.53
C TYR A 50 -1.04 -1.74 -3.80
N ARG A 51 -0.54 -1.10 -2.73
CA ARG A 51 -1.31 -0.04 -2.07
C ARG A 51 -1.56 1.12 -3.03
N GLN A 52 -0.56 1.46 -3.83
CA GLN A 52 -0.71 2.50 -4.83
C GLN A 52 -1.70 2.07 -5.92
N ALA A 53 -1.65 0.82 -6.33
CA ALA A 53 -2.57 0.31 -7.33
C ALA A 53 -4.00 0.36 -6.82
N VAL A 54 -4.22 -0.01 -5.56
CA VAL A 54 -5.55 0.04 -4.96
C VAL A 54 -6.05 1.49 -4.91
N ALA A 55 -5.21 2.41 -4.46
CA ALA A 55 -5.58 3.82 -4.38
C ALA A 55 -5.92 4.38 -5.76
N HIS A 56 -5.15 4.01 -6.75
CA HIS A 56 -5.39 4.46 -8.12
C HIS A 56 -6.72 3.92 -8.66
N GLU A 57 -7.00 2.67 -8.41
CA GLU A 57 -8.25 2.06 -8.83
C GLU A 57 -9.45 2.74 -8.18
N GLN A 58 -9.33 3.09 -6.91
CA GLN A 58 -10.38 3.80 -6.19
C GLN A 58 -10.61 5.19 -6.75
N LEU A 59 -9.54 5.88 -7.09
CA LEU A 59 -9.64 7.21 -7.70
C LEU A 59 -10.33 7.14 -9.05
N GLU A 60 -10.01 6.13 -9.84
CA GLU A 60 -10.64 5.95 -11.14
C GLU A 60 -12.12 5.68 -11.02
N LEU A 61 -12.51 4.91 -10.03
CA LEU A 61 -13.93 4.63 -9.78
C LEU A 61 -14.68 5.90 -9.43
N PHE A 62 -14.11 6.72 -8.57
CA PHE A 62 -14.74 7.98 -8.18
C PHE A 62 -14.80 8.94 -9.35
N SER A 63 -13.75 9.02 -10.14
CA SER A 63 -13.72 9.87 -11.32
C SER A 63 -14.81 9.50 -12.30
N THR A 64 -14.96 8.20 -12.54
CA THR A 64 -15.92 7.70 -13.49
C THR A 64 -17.33 7.95 -13.02
N GLY A 65 -17.58 7.70 -11.77
CA GLY A 65 -18.90 7.90 -11.20
C GLY A 65 -19.23 9.35 -11.05
N GLY A 66 -18.25 10.15 -10.87
CA GLY A 66 -18.43 11.55 -10.61
C GLY A 66 -18.67 12.34 -11.83
N SER A 67 -18.44 12.07 -12.55
CA SER A 67 -18.55 12.89 -13.60
C SER A 67 -18.63 14.30 -13.23
N VAL A 68 -18.38 14.25 -12.60
CA VAL A 68 -18.19 14.86 -12.20
C VAL A 68 -17.74 15.58 -11.77
N ASN A 69 -17.86 15.82 -11.62
CA ASN A 69 -17.54 16.38 -11.15
C ASN A 69 -17.06 17.00 -10.80
N ASP A 70 -17.15 17.16 -10.92
CA ASP A 70 -16.91 17.68 -10.59
C ASP A 70 -16.39 18.22 -9.91
N VAL A 71 -16.43 18.43 -9.91
CA VAL A 71 -16.25 18.84 -9.29
C VAL A 71 -15.71 19.37 -8.48
N THR A 72 -15.96 19.59 -8.62
CA THR A 72 -15.71 20.04 -7.88
C THR A 72 -15.04 20.62 -7.13
N ARG A 73 -15.19 20.77 -7.31
CA ARG A 73 -14.84 21.33 -6.60
C ARG A 73 -14.09 21.72 -5.87
N GLN A 74 -14.21 21.70 -5.97
CA GLN A 74 -13.79 22.04 -5.29
C GLN A 74 -13.02 22.32 -4.60
N HIS A 75 -13.09 22.47 -4.80
CA HIS A 75 -12.59 22.86 -3.98
C HIS A 75 -11.85 23.08 -3.43
N GLY A 76 -11.94 22.98 -3.67
CA GLY A 76 -11.55 23.23 -2.92
C GLY A 76 -10.76 23.41 -2.45
N PRO A 77 -10.79 23.67 -2.46
CA PRO A 77 -10.21 23.95 -1.70
C PRO A 77 -9.49 23.94 -1.14
N HIS A 78 -9.43 24.13 -1.48
CA HIS A 78 -9.12 24.28 -0.80
C HIS A 78 -8.35 24.17 -0.18
N ARG A 79 -8.53 23.72 -0.30
CA ARG A 79 -8.29 23.90 0.30
C ARG A 79 -7.65 23.77 0.88
N LEU A 80 -7.69 23.76 0.57
CA LEU A 80 -7.50 23.91 1.14
C LEU A 80 -6.88 23.88 1.75
N GLN A 81 -6.95 23.74 1.49
CA GLN A 81 -6.72 23.93 2.01
C GLN A 81 -6.23 23.87 2.63
N GLY A 82 -6.27 23.89 2.22
CA GLY A 82 -6.21 24.13 2.76
C GLY A 82 -5.62 24.10 2.98
N GLY A 83 -5.60 24.14 2.87
CA GLY A 83 -5.50 24.41 3.14
C GLY A 83 -4.82 24.54 3.07
N ARG A 84 -4.79 24.69 3.22
CA ARG A 84 -4.63 25.17 3.21
C ARG A 84 -4.12 25.59 3.34
N LYS A 85 -4.48 25.49 3.06
CA LYS A 85 -4.63 26.13 3.02
C LYS A 85 -4.39 26.26 3.20
N THR A 86 -4.67 26.21 2.65
CA THR A 86 -4.97 26.51 2.75
C THR A 86 -4.88 26.68 3.01
#